data_1e1dfb842fcd7bafd7648887bee3185f
#
_entry.id   1e1dfb842fcd7bafd7648887bee3185f
#
_cell.length_a   1.000
_cell.length_b   1.000
_cell.length_c   1.000
_cell.angle_alpha   90.00
_cell.angle_beta   90.00
_cell.angle_gamma   90.00
#
_symmetry.space_group_name_H-M   'P 1'
#
loop_
_entity.id
_entity.type
_entity.pdbx_description
1 polymer ?
#
loop_
_entity_poly.entity_id
_entity_poly.type
_entity_poly.pdbx_seq_one_letter_code
_entity_poly.pdbx_strand_id
1 'polypeptide(L)'
;TIPKHILSSVGFDAFTHSLEAYTSKKANPLTDAQALLAIKLIAKNLPLLMNDYNNDNAWEAVSLAATLGGMVIGVAGVSAAHGMEHPASGLKNIVHGRGLAALTPIIVARLAPALPEKFAEVSKILGGKDEKDCADSIRGFLKAIDLEVKLGDLGITQDDVEWMTDNCMKISIGNLNNAPKVFDRAEVAEIYSKAI
;
A
#
# COMPACT_ATOMS: atom_id res chain seq x y z
N THR A 1 15.95 17.50 -3.70
CA THR A 1 14.58 17.94 -3.99
C THR A 1 13.91 16.98 -4.97
N ILE A 2 12.86 16.31 -4.56
CA ILE A 2 12.11 15.31 -5.33
C ILE A 2 10.83 15.99 -5.89
N PRO A 3 10.43 15.76 -7.14
CA PRO A 3 9.16 16.32 -7.67
C PRO A 3 7.94 15.82 -6.87
N LYS A 4 6.89 16.66 -6.74
CA LYS A 4 5.69 16.31 -5.95
C LYS A 4 5.03 15.01 -6.36
N HIS A 5 4.91 14.73 -7.67
CA HIS A 5 4.32 13.48 -8.18
C HIS A 5 5.15 12.23 -7.85
N ILE A 6 6.46 12.40 -7.65
CA ILE A 6 7.31 11.31 -7.15
C ILE A 6 7.18 11.21 -5.63
N LEU A 7 7.14 12.35 -4.92
CA LEU A 7 6.94 12.37 -3.48
C LEU A 7 5.67 11.64 -3.06
N SER A 8 4.53 11.89 -3.71
CA SER A 8 3.29 11.18 -3.41
C SER A 8 3.43 9.68 -3.61
N SER A 9 4.07 9.25 -4.72
CA SER A 9 4.30 7.83 -5.01
C SER A 9 5.17 7.14 -3.97
N VAL A 10 6.36 7.70 -3.66
CA VAL A 10 7.29 7.07 -2.69
C VAL A 10 6.79 7.20 -1.25
N GLY A 11 6.05 8.26 -0.93
CA GLY A 11 5.40 8.40 0.38
C GLY A 11 4.30 7.39 0.59
N PHE A 12 3.50 7.10 -0.45
CA PHE A 12 2.49 6.05 -0.38
C PHE A 12 3.11 4.64 -0.35
N ASP A 13 4.23 4.43 -1.04
CA ASP A 13 5.00 3.19 -0.95
C ASP A 13 5.44 2.94 0.50
N ALA A 14 6.03 3.94 1.17
CA ALA A 14 6.41 3.85 2.58
C ALA A 14 5.20 3.61 3.52
N PHE A 15 4.03 4.18 3.21
CA PHE A 15 2.78 3.86 3.89
C PHE A 15 2.41 2.39 3.69
N THR A 16 2.47 1.89 2.46
CA THR A 16 2.11 0.50 2.14
C THR A 16 3.10 -0.49 2.75
N HIS A 17 4.40 -0.19 2.80
CA HIS A 17 5.39 -0.96 3.56
C HIS A 17 4.94 -1.15 5.01
N SER A 18 4.60 -0.05 5.67
CA SER A 18 4.19 -0.06 7.08
C SER A 18 2.86 -0.78 7.28
N LEU A 19 1.88 -0.54 6.40
CA LEU A 19 0.58 -1.21 6.43
C LEU A 19 0.72 -2.73 6.29
N GLU A 20 1.49 -3.18 5.31
CA GLU A 20 1.67 -4.61 5.06
C GLU A 20 2.49 -5.29 6.16
N ALA A 21 3.55 -4.66 6.65
CA ALA A 21 4.29 -5.18 7.81
C ALA A 21 3.39 -5.31 9.05
N TYR A 22 2.56 -4.29 9.33
CA TYR A 22 1.62 -4.28 10.44
C TYR A 22 0.58 -5.39 10.36
N THR A 23 0.10 -5.68 9.15
CA THR A 23 -0.97 -6.67 8.93
C THR A 23 -0.47 -8.04 8.49
N SER A 24 0.83 -8.25 8.38
CA SER A 24 1.43 -9.51 7.93
C SER A 24 1.34 -10.61 8.97
N LYS A 25 1.48 -11.88 8.54
CA LYS A 25 1.60 -13.02 9.45
C LYS A 25 2.88 -13.01 10.28
N LYS A 26 3.92 -12.30 9.82
CA LYS A 26 5.21 -12.16 10.53
C LYS A 26 5.24 -10.94 11.45
N ALA A 27 4.14 -10.18 11.55
CA ALA A 27 4.01 -9.04 12.44
C ALA A 27 4.23 -9.46 13.91
N ASN A 28 4.85 -8.59 14.68
CA ASN A 28 5.09 -8.79 16.10
C ASN A 28 5.00 -7.45 16.84
N PRO A 29 4.89 -7.43 18.18
CA PRO A 29 4.67 -6.19 18.93
C PRO A 29 5.69 -5.08 18.67
N LEU A 30 6.94 -5.41 18.36
CA LEU A 30 7.97 -4.42 18.06
C LEU A 30 7.78 -3.81 16.67
N THR A 31 7.55 -4.64 15.64
CA THR A 31 7.26 -4.15 14.30
C THR A 31 5.92 -3.42 14.24
N ASP A 32 4.91 -3.84 15.01
CA ASP A 32 3.61 -3.20 15.09
C ASP A 32 3.72 -1.75 15.61
N ALA A 33 4.47 -1.53 16.68
CA ALA A 33 4.66 -0.20 17.25
C ALA A 33 5.34 0.76 16.25
N GLN A 34 6.36 0.28 15.54
CA GLN A 34 7.09 1.08 14.55
C GLN A 34 6.24 1.33 13.29
N ALA A 35 5.53 0.32 12.79
CA ALA A 35 4.65 0.43 11.63
C ALA A 35 3.50 1.42 11.89
N LEU A 36 2.83 1.33 13.03
CA LEU A 36 1.78 2.28 13.41
C LEU A 36 2.30 3.71 13.54
N LEU A 37 3.49 3.90 14.09
CA LEU A 37 4.11 5.22 14.14
C LEU A 37 4.35 5.76 12.72
N ALA A 38 4.90 4.94 11.82
CA ALA A 38 5.14 5.33 10.44
C ALA A 38 3.83 5.68 9.71
N ILE A 39 2.79 4.86 9.84
CA ILE A 39 1.45 5.12 9.26
C ILE A 39 0.92 6.47 9.75
N LYS A 40 0.97 6.75 11.06
CA LYS A 40 0.51 8.02 11.65
C LYS A 40 1.29 9.22 11.12
N LEU A 41 2.61 9.10 11.01
CA LEU A 41 3.47 10.17 10.51
C LEU A 41 3.19 10.47 9.05
N ILE A 42 3.06 9.45 8.19
CA ILE A 42 2.76 9.63 6.75
C ILE A 42 1.36 10.18 6.56
N ALA A 43 0.35 9.61 7.20
CA ALA A 43 -1.04 10.04 7.07
C ALA A 43 -1.22 11.53 7.41
N LYS A 44 -0.51 12.02 8.43
CA LYS A 44 -0.57 13.41 8.84
C LYS A 44 0.26 14.34 7.94
N ASN A 45 1.48 13.96 7.60
CA ASN A 45 2.47 14.89 7.09
C ASN A 45 2.64 14.86 5.56
N LEU A 46 2.36 13.73 4.89
CA LEU A 46 2.45 13.67 3.44
C LEU A 46 1.46 14.63 2.75
N PRO A 47 0.18 14.73 3.15
CA PRO A 47 -0.73 15.74 2.62
C PRO A 47 -0.27 17.19 2.90
N LEU A 48 0.40 17.44 4.02
CA LEU A 48 0.97 18.76 4.31
C LEU A 48 2.06 19.13 3.31
N LEU A 49 2.95 18.18 2.95
CA LEU A 49 3.99 18.39 1.94
C LEU A 49 3.42 18.61 0.53
N MET A 50 2.28 17.99 0.21
CA MET A 50 1.61 18.25 -1.07
C MET A 50 1.10 19.70 -1.17
N ASN A 51 0.72 20.30 -0.04
CA ASN A 51 0.27 21.69 0.03
C ASN A 51 1.42 22.68 0.23
N ASP A 52 2.31 22.40 1.18
CA ASP A 52 3.48 23.23 1.50
C ASP A 52 4.76 22.41 1.43
N TYR A 53 5.41 22.48 0.30
CA TYR A 53 6.64 21.73 0.01
C TYR A 53 7.86 22.17 0.84
N ASN A 54 7.81 23.36 1.43
CA ASN A 54 8.89 23.91 2.26
C ASN A 54 8.71 23.64 3.76
N ASN A 55 7.77 22.77 4.14
CA ASN A 55 7.51 22.41 5.53
C ASN A 55 8.56 21.40 6.03
N ASP A 56 9.64 21.91 6.64
CA ASP A 56 10.75 21.07 7.13
C ASP A 56 10.31 20.03 8.16
N ASN A 57 9.40 20.38 9.07
CA ASN A 57 8.88 19.42 10.07
C ASN A 57 8.14 18.26 9.41
N ALA A 58 7.38 18.52 8.34
CA ALA A 58 6.70 17.48 7.60
C ALA A 58 7.69 16.61 6.81
N TRP A 59 8.77 17.19 6.28
CA TRP A 59 9.86 16.43 5.66
C TRP A 59 10.57 15.50 6.62
N GLU A 60 10.92 15.99 7.81
CA GLU A 60 11.52 15.15 8.88
C GLU A 60 10.60 13.98 9.25
N ALA A 61 9.31 14.27 9.44
CA ALA A 61 8.33 13.25 9.81
C ALA A 61 8.15 12.18 8.73
N VAL A 62 8.04 12.57 7.46
CA VAL A 62 7.89 11.60 6.34
C VAL A 62 9.18 10.82 6.12
N SER A 63 10.35 11.46 6.25
CA SER A 63 11.64 10.77 6.14
C SER A 63 11.87 9.75 7.24
N LEU A 64 11.51 10.09 8.49
CA LEU A 64 11.52 9.14 9.62
C LEU A 64 10.57 7.97 9.34
N ALA A 65 9.36 8.25 8.89
CA ALA A 65 8.37 7.23 8.60
C ALA A 65 8.82 6.28 7.47
N ALA A 66 9.43 6.80 6.41
CA ALA A 66 10.00 5.98 5.33
C ALA A 66 11.13 5.05 5.86
N THR A 67 11.97 5.57 6.76
CA THR A 67 13.01 4.77 7.43
C THR A 67 12.39 3.65 8.27
N LEU A 68 11.38 3.96 9.09
CA LEU A 68 10.66 2.97 9.88
C LEU A 68 9.99 1.92 9.01
N GLY A 69 9.35 2.34 7.89
CA GLY A 69 8.76 1.45 6.90
C GLY A 69 9.78 0.44 6.35
N GLY A 70 10.98 0.91 5.98
CA GLY A 70 12.08 0.05 5.55
C GLY A 70 12.55 -0.93 6.63
N MET A 71 12.63 -0.48 7.88
CA MET A 71 13.02 -1.34 9.01
C MET A 71 11.99 -2.44 9.28
N VAL A 72 10.71 -2.12 9.29
CA VAL A 72 9.66 -3.11 9.61
C VAL A 72 9.51 -4.17 8.53
N ILE A 73 9.64 -3.82 7.25
CA ILE A 73 9.60 -4.83 6.19
C ILE A 73 10.83 -5.72 6.18
N GLY A 74 11.97 -5.26 6.69
CA GLY A 74 13.16 -6.09 6.89
C GLY A 74 12.92 -7.27 7.85
N VAL A 75 11.94 -7.14 8.76
CA VAL A 75 11.58 -8.17 9.75
C VAL A 75 10.26 -8.86 9.40
N ALA A 76 9.21 -8.09 9.17
CA ALA A 76 7.84 -8.60 8.94
C ALA A 76 7.53 -8.86 7.45
N GLY A 77 8.35 -8.35 6.54
CA GLY A 77 8.15 -8.46 5.10
C GLY A 77 6.97 -7.62 4.59
N VAL A 78 6.85 -7.59 3.26
CA VAL A 78 5.66 -7.09 2.56
C VAL A 78 4.68 -8.24 2.29
N SER A 79 3.50 -7.95 1.77
CA SER A 79 2.48 -8.97 1.54
C SER A 79 1.77 -8.82 0.18
N ALA A 80 0.44 -8.84 0.15
CA ALA A 80 -0.32 -8.97 -1.08
C ALA A 80 -0.23 -7.76 -2.02
N ALA A 81 -0.15 -6.52 -1.49
CA ALA A 81 -0.11 -5.34 -2.36
C ALA A 81 1.18 -5.30 -3.17
N HIS A 82 2.33 -5.45 -2.52
CA HIS A 82 3.61 -5.56 -3.22
C HIS A 82 3.69 -6.81 -4.11
N GLY A 83 3.18 -7.95 -3.60
CA GLY A 83 3.16 -9.19 -4.37
C GLY A 83 2.41 -9.07 -5.70
N MET A 84 1.29 -8.35 -5.70
CA MET A 84 0.48 -8.11 -6.90
C MET A 84 0.99 -6.91 -7.74
N GLU A 85 1.72 -5.98 -7.14
CA GLU A 85 2.23 -4.81 -7.86
C GLU A 85 3.49 -5.15 -8.70
N HIS A 86 4.38 -6.00 -8.21
CA HIS A 86 5.63 -6.34 -8.91
C HIS A 86 5.43 -6.83 -10.34
N PRO A 87 4.44 -7.71 -10.67
CA PRO A 87 4.16 -8.07 -12.05
C PRO A 87 3.77 -6.89 -12.95
N ALA A 88 2.98 -5.94 -12.43
CA ALA A 88 2.56 -4.77 -13.19
C ALA A 88 3.76 -3.85 -13.51
N SER A 89 4.62 -3.56 -12.52
CA SER A 89 5.86 -2.82 -12.73
C SER A 89 6.81 -3.54 -13.69
N GLY A 90 6.96 -4.86 -13.54
CA GLY A 90 7.83 -5.65 -14.41
C GLY A 90 7.36 -5.71 -15.86
N LEU A 91 6.04 -5.68 -16.10
CA LEU A 91 5.46 -5.77 -17.45
C LEU A 91 5.49 -4.43 -18.21
N LYS A 92 5.13 -3.33 -17.56
CA LYS A 92 4.92 -2.02 -18.19
C LYS A 92 5.85 -0.92 -17.69
N ASN A 93 6.82 -1.24 -16.83
CA ASN A 93 7.75 -0.25 -16.24
C ASN A 93 7.01 0.94 -15.61
N ILE A 94 5.92 0.66 -14.91
CA ILE A 94 5.13 1.70 -14.21
C ILE A 94 5.86 2.19 -12.96
N VAL A 95 5.51 3.38 -12.48
CA VAL A 95 6.03 3.91 -11.22
C VAL A 95 5.44 3.10 -10.07
N HIS A 96 6.29 2.40 -9.29
CA HIS A 96 5.92 1.42 -8.27
C HIS A 96 4.83 1.90 -7.30
N GLY A 97 5.00 3.07 -6.67
CA GLY A 97 4.01 3.61 -5.74
C GLY A 97 2.66 3.94 -6.39
N ARG A 98 2.61 4.17 -7.72
CA ARG A 98 1.35 4.33 -8.46
C ARG A 98 0.65 2.99 -8.66
N GLY A 99 1.40 1.93 -8.94
CA GLY A 99 0.85 0.58 -8.98
C GLY A 99 0.28 0.15 -7.64
N LEU A 100 1.00 0.43 -6.54
CA LEU A 100 0.50 0.20 -5.17
C LEU A 100 -0.78 1.00 -4.89
N ALA A 101 -0.85 2.27 -5.32
CA ALA A 101 -2.03 3.11 -5.13
C ALA A 101 -3.28 2.53 -5.80
N ALA A 102 -3.14 1.99 -7.00
CA ALA A 102 -4.23 1.35 -7.74
C ALA A 102 -4.74 0.07 -7.05
N LEU A 103 -3.84 -0.71 -6.45
CA LEU A 103 -4.14 -2.05 -5.92
C LEU A 103 -4.54 -2.06 -4.45
N THR A 104 -3.86 -1.26 -3.61
CA THR A 104 -3.99 -1.35 -2.14
C THR A 104 -5.42 -1.22 -1.64
N PRO A 105 -6.27 -0.27 -2.09
CA PRO A 105 -7.64 -0.18 -1.57
C PRO A 105 -8.49 -1.42 -1.87
N ILE A 106 -8.30 -2.04 -3.05
CA ILE A 106 -9.03 -3.24 -3.47
C ILE A 106 -8.61 -4.46 -2.63
N ILE A 107 -7.31 -4.57 -2.37
CA ILE A 107 -6.72 -5.64 -1.56
C ILE A 107 -7.16 -5.49 -0.11
N VAL A 108 -7.07 -4.28 0.46
CA VAL A 108 -7.49 -4.01 1.85
C VAL A 108 -8.96 -4.33 2.08
N ALA A 109 -9.85 -4.01 1.14
CA ALA A 109 -11.27 -4.38 1.26
C ALA A 109 -11.49 -5.90 1.44
N ARG A 110 -10.58 -6.74 0.93
CA ARG A 110 -10.65 -8.19 1.06
C ARG A 110 -9.89 -8.74 2.27
N LEU A 111 -8.88 -8.00 2.76
CA LEU A 111 -8.08 -8.40 3.90
C LEU A 111 -8.66 -7.93 5.24
N ALA A 112 -9.37 -6.81 5.27
CA ALA A 112 -9.86 -6.19 6.50
C ALA A 112 -10.71 -7.14 7.38
N PRO A 113 -11.60 -8.00 6.83
CA PRO A 113 -12.34 -8.96 7.64
C PRO A 113 -11.49 -10.02 8.34
N ALA A 114 -10.25 -10.26 7.87
CA ALA A 114 -9.35 -11.27 8.48
C ALA A 114 -8.58 -10.72 9.69
N LEU A 115 -8.40 -9.40 9.80
CA LEU A 115 -7.74 -8.72 10.92
C LEU A 115 -8.49 -7.42 11.29
N PRO A 116 -9.77 -7.51 11.74
CA PRO A 116 -10.64 -6.35 11.89
C PRO A 116 -10.06 -5.29 12.83
N GLU A 117 -9.43 -5.69 13.94
CA GLU A 117 -8.87 -4.75 14.92
C GLU A 117 -7.73 -3.90 14.33
N LYS A 118 -6.80 -4.54 13.63
CA LYS A 118 -5.66 -3.83 13.00
C LYS A 118 -6.12 -2.91 11.88
N PHE A 119 -7.02 -3.36 11.01
CA PHE A 119 -7.55 -2.51 9.94
C PHE A 119 -8.47 -1.39 10.47
N ALA A 120 -9.19 -1.59 11.58
CA ALA A 120 -9.93 -0.54 12.25
C ALA A 120 -8.99 0.55 12.82
N GLU A 121 -7.82 0.18 13.35
CA GLU A 121 -6.84 1.14 13.84
C GLU A 121 -6.26 1.98 12.68
N VAL A 122 -5.88 1.35 11.58
CA VAL A 122 -5.43 2.07 10.37
C VAL A 122 -6.52 2.97 9.82
N SER A 123 -7.75 2.48 9.73
CA SER A 123 -8.92 3.24 9.29
C SER A 123 -9.10 4.53 10.12
N LYS A 124 -9.03 4.42 11.45
CA LYS A 124 -9.16 5.58 12.37
C LYS A 124 -8.04 6.60 12.17
N ILE A 125 -6.81 6.17 11.92
CA ILE A 125 -5.70 7.08 11.61
C ILE A 125 -5.99 7.90 10.36
N LEU A 126 -6.69 7.32 9.38
CA LEU A 126 -7.06 7.94 8.11
C LEU A 126 -8.43 8.64 8.15
N GLY A 127 -9.09 8.71 9.32
CA GLY A 127 -10.37 9.41 9.50
C GLY A 127 -11.62 8.54 9.35
N GLY A 128 -11.48 7.23 9.18
CA GLY A 128 -12.59 6.26 9.19
C GLY A 128 -12.99 5.83 10.61
N LYS A 129 -13.92 4.90 10.72
CA LYS A 129 -14.51 4.46 12.00
C LYS A 129 -14.09 3.06 12.40
N ASP A 130 -14.13 2.13 11.46
CA ASP A 130 -13.87 0.72 11.69
C ASP A 130 -13.15 0.09 10.49
N GLU A 131 -12.98 -1.24 10.50
CA GLU A 131 -12.29 -1.96 9.44
C GLU A 131 -12.98 -1.88 8.07
N LYS A 132 -14.30 -1.68 8.03
CA LYS A 132 -15.07 -1.61 6.78
C LYS A 132 -14.78 -0.32 6.04
N ASP A 133 -14.52 0.74 6.78
CA ASP A 133 -14.15 2.04 6.22
C ASP A 133 -12.68 2.08 5.72
N CYS A 134 -11.84 1.10 6.08
CA CYS A 134 -10.40 1.19 5.86
C CYS A 134 -10.02 1.39 4.39
N ALA A 135 -10.64 0.65 3.48
CA ALA A 135 -10.38 0.78 2.05
C ALA A 135 -10.76 2.17 1.52
N ASP A 136 -11.90 2.71 1.95
CA ASP A 136 -12.37 4.04 1.53
C ASP A 136 -11.56 5.15 2.20
N SER A 137 -11.11 4.95 3.44
CA SER A 137 -10.17 5.86 4.11
C SER A 137 -8.83 5.95 3.38
N ILE A 138 -8.32 4.82 2.86
CA ILE A 138 -7.12 4.81 2.01
C ILE A 138 -7.38 5.55 0.69
N ARG A 139 -8.55 5.39 0.04
CA ARG A 139 -8.92 6.18 -1.15
C ARG A 139 -8.96 7.68 -0.83
N GLY A 140 -9.52 8.06 0.31
CA GLY A 140 -9.51 9.45 0.77
C GLY A 140 -8.09 9.99 0.97
N PHE A 141 -7.20 9.19 1.53
CA PHE A 141 -5.78 9.54 1.67
C PHE A 141 -5.09 9.69 0.32
N LEU A 142 -5.29 8.76 -0.62
CA LEU A 142 -4.74 8.84 -1.99
C LEU A 142 -5.19 10.12 -2.69
N LYS A 143 -6.45 10.50 -2.54
CA LYS A 143 -6.97 11.78 -3.05
C LYS A 143 -6.28 12.99 -2.44
N ALA A 144 -6.04 12.98 -1.12
CA ALA A 144 -5.38 14.07 -0.41
C ALA A 144 -3.91 14.28 -0.82
N ILE A 145 -3.29 13.28 -1.45
CA ILE A 145 -1.90 13.32 -1.93
C ILE A 145 -1.79 13.31 -3.47
N ASP A 146 -2.88 13.60 -4.20
CA ASP A 146 -2.95 13.61 -5.67
C ASP A 146 -2.44 12.30 -6.32
N LEU A 147 -2.79 11.14 -5.74
CA LEU A 147 -2.34 9.83 -6.18
C LEU A 147 -3.50 8.86 -6.51
N GLU A 148 -4.69 9.37 -6.76
CA GLU A 148 -5.78 8.54 -7.29
C GLU A 148 -5.44 8.08 -8.70
N VAL A 149 -5.34 6.77 -8.90
CA VAL A 149 -4.94 6.16 -10.18
C VAL A 149 -5.48 4.74 -10.26
N LYS A 150 -5.75 4.29 -11.47
CA LYS A 150 -6.04 2.90 -11.81
C LYS A 150 -4.88 2.28 -12.59
N LEU A 151 -4.80 0.96 -12.63
CA LEU A 151 -3.81 0.26 -13.47
C LEU A 151 -4.01 0.58 -14.95
N GLY A 152 -5.26 0.80 -15.39
CA GLY A 152 -5.58 1.23 -16.75
C GLY A 152 -4.94 2.56 -17.13
N ASP A 153 -4.88 3.53 -16.18
CA ASP A 153 -4.21 4.82 -16.38
C ASP A 153 -2.68 4.67 -16.53
N LEU A 154 -2.15 3.53 -16.10
CA LEU A 154 -0.73 3.18 -16.17
C LEU A 154 -0.38 2.29 -17.38
N GLY A 155 -1.34 2.08 -18.29
CA GLY A 155 -1.16 1.30 -19.52
C GLY A 155 -1.32 -0.22 -19.35
N ILE A 156 -1.84 -0.68 -18.21
CA ILE A 156 -2.26 -2.07 -18.01
C ILE A 156 -3.64 -2.27 -18.62
N THR A 157 -3.84 -3.37 -19.32
CA THR A 157 -5.10 -3.73 -19.97
C THR A 157 -5.65 -5.06 -19.48
N GLN A 158 -6.88 -5.40 -19.82
CA GLN A 158 -7.47 -6.70 -19.49
C GLN A 158 -6.68 -7.88 -20.10
N ASP A 159 -6.02 -7.69 -21.23
CA ASP A 159 -5.17 -8.71 -21.86
C ASP A 159 -3.91 -9.04 -21.04
N ASP A 160 -3.47 -8.11 -20.18
CA ASP A 160 -2.31 -8.28 -19.31
C ASP A 160 -2.62 -9.10 -18.03
N VAL A 161 -3.92 -9.23 -17.67
CA VAL A 161 -4.36 -9.81 -16.39
C VAL A 161 -3.90 -11.26 -16.22
N GLU A 162 -4.02 -12.08 -17.27
CA GLU A 162 -3.65 -13.50 -17.17
C GLU A 162 -2.15 -13.65 -16.90
N TRP A 163 -1.30 -12.95 -17.65
CA TRP A 163 0.14 -12.99 -17.45
C TRP A 163 0.55 -12.47 -16.05
N MET A 164 -0.03 -11.34 -15.63
CA MET A 164 0.27 -10.79 -14.29
C MET A 164 -0.15 -11.74 -13.18
N THR A 165 -1.30 -12.40 -13.33
CA THR A 165 -1.80 -13.38 -12.36
C THR A 165 -0.84 -14.57 -12.26
N ASP A 166 -0.44 -15.16 -13.37
CA ASP A 166 0.48 -16.30 -13.40
C ASP A 166 1.86 -15.94 -12.84
N ASN A 167 2.36 -14.75 -13.20
CA ASN A 167 3.63 -14.25 -12.67
C ASN A 167 3.54 -14.03 -11.15
N CYS A 168 2.47 -13.39 -10.67
CA CYS A 168 2.24 -13.18 -9.24
C CYS A 168 2.19 -14.49 -8.46
N MET A 169 1.42 -15.46 -8.93
CA MET A 169 1.29 -16.77 -8.28
C MET A 169 2.59 -17.58 -8.30
N LYS A 170 3.47 -17.35 -9.27
CA LYS A 170 4.74 -18.06 -9.39
C LYS A 170 5.88 -17.38 -8.60
N ILE A 171 6.02 -16.07 -8.75
CA ILE A 171 7.18 -15.34 -8.23
C ILE A 171 6.89 -14.70 -6.88
N SER A 172 5.68 -14.17 -6.68
CA SER A 172 5.29 -13.43 -5.48
C SER A 172 4.52 -14.27 -4.45
N ILE A 173 4.48 -15.58 -4.61
CA ILE A 173 3.71 -16.48 -3.71
C ILE A 173 4.12 -16.33 -2.24
N GLY A 174 5.39 -16.04 -1.97
CA GLY A 174 5.87 -15.77 -0.61
C GLY A 174 5.23 -14.53 0.02
N ASN A 175 5.03 -13.47 -0.77
CA ASN A 175 4.36 -12.26 -0.34
C ASN A 175 2.86 -12.51 -0.12
N LEU A 176 2.19 -13.20 -1.04
CA LEU A 176 0.78 -13.58 -0.89
C LEU A 176 0.55 -14.42 0.37
N ASN A 177 1.45 -15.38 0.66
CA ASN A 177 1.38 -16.23 1.85
C ASN A 177 1.62 -15.48 3.15
N ASN A 178 2.29 -14.32 3.12
CA ASN A 178 2.52 -13.45 4.27
C ASN A 178 1.28 -12.57 4.61
N ALA A 179 0.32 -12.47 3.71
CA ALA A 179 -0.93 -11.74 3.97
C ALA A 179 -1.82 -12.47 5.00
N PRO A 180 -2.63 -11.76 5.78
CA PRO A 180 -3.52 -12.38 6.78
C PRO A 180 -4.52 -13.35 6.17
N LYS A 181 -4.96 -13.09 4.94
CA LYS A 181 -5.72 -14.00 4.09
C LYS A 181 -4.89 -14.31 2.84
N VAL A 182 -4.74 -15.57 2.50
CA VAL A 182 -4.12 -15.98 1.24
C VAL A 182 -5.14 -15.90 0.12
N PHE A 183 -4.73 -15.30 -1.02
CA PHE A 183 -5.55 -15.22 -2.22
C PHE A 183 -5.27 -16.40 -3.13
N ASP A 184 -6.31 -16.98 -3.70
CA ASP A 184 -6.18 -17.93 -4.79
C ASP A 184 -5.99 -17.21 -6.14
N ARG A 185 -5.71 -18.01 -7.20
CA ARG A 185 -5.47 -17.48 -8.55
C ARG A 185 -6.66 -16.67 -9.10
N ALA A 186 -7.89 -17.12 -8.83
CA ALA A 186 -9.08 -16.46 -9.32
C ALA A 186 -9.31 -15.11 -8.63
N GLU A 187 -9.06 -15.05 -7.32
CA GLU A 187 -9.13 -13.80 -6.55
C GLU A 187 -8.05 -12.80 -6.99
N VAL A 188 -6.83 -13.25 -7.30
CA VAL A 188 -5.75 -12.39 -7.84
C VAL A 188 -6.16 -11.82 -9.19
N ALA A 189 -6.67 -12.64 -10.11
CA ALA A 189 -7.14 -12.18 -11.43
C ALA A 189 -8.29 -11.16 -11.30
N GLU A 190 -9.24 -11.42 -10.39
CA GLU A 190 -10.34 -10.49 -10.13
C GLU A 190 -9.87 -9.13 -9.58
N ILE A 191 -8.86 -9.14 -8.69
CA ILE A 191 -8.27 -7.90 -8.14
C ILE A 191 -7.64 -7.08 -9.26
N TYR A 192 -6.84 -7.69 -10.14
CA TYR A 192 -6.25 -7.00 -11.29
C TYR A 192 -7.32 -6.43 -12.21
N SER A 193 -8.33 -7.23 -12.58
CA SER A 193 -9.42 -6.79 -13.45
C SER A 193 -10.20 -5.60 -12.86
N LYS A 194 -10.38 -5.55 -11.55
CA LYS A 194 -11.05 -4.44 -10.87
C LYS A 194 -10.19 -3.18 -10.72
N ALA A 195 -8.87 -3.33 -10.81
CA ALA A 195 -7.93 -2.22 -10.69
C ALA A 195 -7.72 -1.48 -12.03
N ILE A 196 -8.14 -2.04 -13.15
CA ILE A 196 -8.14 -1.45 -14.51
C ILE A 196 -9.38 -0.59 -14.71
#